data_37e8a35a80266e779a264f410c5ce802
#
_entry.id   37e8a35a80266e779a264f410c5ce802
#
_cell.length_a   1.000
_cell.length_b   1.000
_cell.length_c   1.000
_cell.angle_alpha   90.00
_cell.angle_beta   90.00
_cell.angle_gamma   90.00
#
_symmetry.space_group_name_H-M   'P 1'
#
loop_
_entity.id
_entity.type
_entity.pdbx_description
1 polymer ?
#
loop_
_entity_poly.entity_id
_entity_poly.type
_entity_poly.pdbx_seq_one_letter_code
_entity_poly.pdbx_strand_id
1 'polypeptide(L)'
;GATLDAWEKVVDATDESERAALVNEMLAATTAHPRMTNHVGSGWHLHYRDDGRPLGAVLSSLISVGTALHLTGRGMHRLSRCAVAECAAVFADTSRTGRQRYCSQRCANRDAVRRHRARGVPPVR
;
A
#
# COMPACT_ATOMS: atom_id res chain seq x y z
N GLY A 1 4.27 14.39 -0.40
CA GLY A 1 4.03 15.06 0.91
C GLY A 1 4.27 14.12 2.07
N ALA A 2 4.37 14.65 3.30
CA ALA A 2 4.84 13.92 4.48
C ALA A 2 4.18 12.55 4.73
N THR A 3 2.86 12.41 4.48
CA THR A 3 2.15 11.13 4.62
C THR A 3 2.62 10.10 3.60
N LEU A 4 2.82 10.50 2.36
CA LEU A 4 3.30 9.57 1.32
C LEU A 4 4.76 9.18 1.56
N ASP A 5 5.60 10.12 2.02
CA ASP A 5 6.98 9.84 2.37
C ASP A 5 7.07 8.84 3.55
N ALA A 6 6.19 9.01 4.56
CA ALA A 6 6.06 8.05 5.66
C ALA A 6 5.57 6.69 5.18
N TRP A 7 4.60 6.67 4.27
CA TRP A 7 4.06 5.43 3.70
C TRP A 7 5.12 4.66 2.88
N GLU A 8 5.97 5.35 2.12
CA GLU A 8 7.07 4.70 1.42
C GLU A 8 8.04 3.99 2.38
N LYS A 9 8.33 4.58 3.53
CA LYS A 9 9.14 3.93 4.58
C LYS A 9 8.47 2.64 5.08
N VAL A 10 7.16 2.65 5.28
CA VAL A 10 6.40 1.44 5.64
C VAL A 10 6.56 0.35 4.58
N VAL A 11 6.48 0.73 3.29
CA VAL A 11 6.65 -0.22 2.18
C VAL A 11 8.06 -0.82 2.16
N ASP A 12 9.08 0.01 2.38
CA ASP A 12 10.49 -0.40 2.32
C ASP A 12 10.96 -1.19 3.55
N ALA A 13 10.23 -1.14 4.67
CA ALA A 13 10.56 -1.91 5.86
C ALA A 13 10.50 -3.42 5.58
N THR A 14 11.56 -4.13 5.91
CA THR A 14 11.72 -5.58 5.68
C THR A 14 11.35 -6.42 6.90
N ASP A 15 11.44 -5.83 8.08
CA ASP A 15 11.05 -6.46 9.35
C ASP A 15 9.61 -6.10 9.71
N GLU A 16 8.82 -7.09 10.15
CA GLU A 16 7.40 -6.88 10.50
C GLU A 16 7.23 -5.94 11.68
N SER A 17 8.10 -6.02 12.69
CA SER A 17 8.04 -5.16 13.87
C SER A 17 8.36 -3.71 13.53
N GLU A 18 9.35 -3.47 12.67
CA GLU A 18 9.67 -2.15 12.15
C GLU A 18 8.50 -1.60 11.34
N ARG A 19 7.94 -2.41 10.44
CA ARG A 19 6.78 -2.02 9.64
C ARG A 19 5.59 -1.63 10.51
N ALA A 20 5.29 -2.41 11.55
CA ALA A 20 4.23 -2.11 12.49
C ALA A 20 4.48 -0.80 13.26
N ALA A 21 5.72 -0.56 13.69
CA ALA A 21 6.09 0.67 14.38
C ALA A 21 5.88 1.90 13.50
N LEU A 22 6.30 1.84 12.23
CA LEU A 22 6.10 2.92 11.26
C LEU A 22 4.61 3.19 10.97
N VAL A 23 3.79 2.15 10.85
CA VAL A 23 2.33 2.31 10.72
C VAL A 23 1.73 2.95 11.97
N ASN A 24 2.17 2.57 13.16
CA ASN A 24 1.72 3.16 14.41
C ASN A 24 2.09 4.65 14.51
N GLU A 25 3.26 5.06 14.03
CA GLU A 25 3.63 6.47 13.92
C GLU A 25 2.69 7.23 12.99
N MET A 26 2.37 6.66 11.83
CA MET A 26 1.40 7.25 10.90
C MET A 26 0.01 7.39 11.52
N LEU A 27 -0.47 6.35 12.20
CA LEU A 27 -1.77 6.38 12.88
C LEU A 27 -1.80 7.46 13.97
N ALA A 28 -0.76 7.52 14.80
CA ALA A 28 -0.66 8.54 15.86
C ALA A 28 -0.66 9.97 15.30
N ALA A 29 -0.02 10.19 14.16
CA ALA A 29 0.07 11.51 13.53
C ALA A 29 -1.19 11.95 12.79
N THR A 30 -2.02 11.01 12.31
CA THR A 30 -3.09 11.31 11.33
C THR A 30 -4.49 10.95 11.80
N THR A 31 -4.65 10.23 12.91
CA THR A 31 -5.95 9.78 13.40
C THR A 31 -6.31 10.42 14.73
N ALA A 32 -7.60 10.34 15.05
CA ALA A 32 -8.17 10.69 16.35
C ALA A 32 -8.90 9.48 16.93
N HIS A 33 -9.51 9.62 18.10
CA HIS A 33 -10.29 8.55 18.70
C HIS A 33 -11.39 8.05 17.75
N PRO A 34 -11.57 6.72 17.62
CA PRO A 34 -12.63 6.17 16.80
C PRO A 34 -14.00 6.65 17.25
N ARG A 35 -14.86 7.01 16.32
CA ARG A 35 -16.23 7.43 16.57
C ARG A 35 -17.18 6.76 15.60
N MET A 36 -18.33 6.33 16.10
CA MET A 36 -19.44 5.92 15.25
C MET A 36 -20.13 7.16 14.69
N THR A 37 -20.38 7.17 13.40
CA THR A 37 -21.08 8.25 12.72
C THR A 37 -22.03 7.71 11.68
N ASN A 38 -23.07 8.49 11.37
CA ASN A 38 -24.02 8.19 10.32
C ASN A 38 -24.27 9.46 9.50
N HIS A 39 -23.76 9.48 8.29
CA HIS A 39 -24.05 10.53 7.33
C HIS A 39 -25.29 10.18 6.52
N VAL A 40 -25.95 11.18 6.00
CA VAL A 40 -27.09 10.98 5.12
C VAL A 40 -26.72 10.03 3.97
N GLY A 41 -27.40 8.88 3.92
CA GLY A 41 -27.24 7.89 2.85
C GLY A 41 -26.10 6.88 2.97
N SER A 42 -25.25 6.94 4.01
CA SER A 42 -24.09 6.05 4.14
C SER A 42 -24.17 4.98 5.24
N GLY A 43 -25.17 5.05 6.10
CA GLY A 43 -25.33 4.15 7.26
C GLY A 43 -24.28 4.38 8.36
N TRP A 44 -24.38 3.60 9.44
CA TRP A 44 -23.45 3.68 10.56
C TRP A 44 -22.07 3.13 10.19
N HIS A 45 -21.02 3.90 10.50
CA HIS A 45 -19.63 3.51 10.25
C HIS A 45 -18.68 4.20 11.23
N LEU A 46 -17.42 3.75 11.24
CA LEU A 46 -16.39 4.32 12.09
C LEU A 46 -15.63 5.43 11.37
N HIS A 47 -15.45 6.55 12.04
CA HIS A 47 -14.46 7.56 11.70
C HIS A 47 -13.27 7.49 12.66
N TYR A 48 -12.07 7.63 12.10
CA TYR A 48 -10.80 7.67 12.82
C TYR A 48 -10.17 9.07 12.80
N ARG A 49 -10.97 10.10 12.57
CA ARG A 49 -10.56 11.50 12.51
C ARG A 49 -11.64 12.39 13.07
N ASP A 50 -11.27 13.60 13.46
CA ASP A 50 -12.23 14.64 13.83
C ASP A 50 -12.99 15.14 12.60
N ASP A 51 -14.22 15.62 12.83
CA ASP A 51 -15.03 16.25 11.79
C ASP A 51 -14.44 17.61 11.37
N GLY A 52 -14.78 18.04 10.15
CA GLY A 52 -14.37 19.36 9.66
C GLY A 52 -12.88 19.49 9.33
N ARG A 53 -12.14 18.38 9.26
CA ARG A 53 -10.72 18.40 8.89
C ARG A 53 -10.52 18.72 7.41
N PRO A 54 -9.44 19.43 7.04
CA PRO A 54 -9.08 19.67 5.65
C PRO A 54 -8.93 18.36 4.88
N LEU A 55 -9.19 18.38 3.56
CA LEU A 55 -9.10 17.20 2.70
C LEU A 55 -7.77 16.44 2.84
N GLY A 56 -6.66 17.16 2.90
CA GLY A 56 -5.34 16.52 3.08
C GLY A 56 -5.24 15.69 4.37
N ALA A 57 -5.78 16.19 5.47
CA ALA A 57 -5.83 15.46 6.75
C ALA A 57 -6.77 14.25 6.67
N VAL A 58 -7.89 14.36 5.97
CA VAL A 58 -8.82 13.25 5.72
C VAL A 58 -8.11 12.15 4.92
N LEU A 59 -7.44 12.49 3.84
CA LEU A 59 -6.69 11.54 3.01
C LEU A 59 -5.56 10.87 3.80
N SER A 60 -4.82 11.63 4.61
CA SER A 60 -3.75 11.08 5.46
C SER A 60 -4.28 10.05 6.45
N SER A 61 -5.41 10.33 7.10
CA SER A 61 -6.08 9.38 8.00
C SER A 61 -6.53 8.12 7.26
N LEU A 62 -7.15 8.26 6.07
CA LEU A 62 -7.59 7.12 5.27
C LEU A 62 -6.43 6.24 4.81
N ILE A 63 -5.31 6.84 4.40
CA ILE A 63 -4.11 6.09 4.01
C ILE A 63 -3.56 5.31 5.20
N SER A 64 -3.44 5.94 6.36
CA SER A 64 -2.89 5.30 7.56
C SER A 64 -3.76 4.15 8.05
N VAL A 65 -5.06 4.38 8.20
CA VAL A 65 -6.02 3.36 8.64
C VAL A 65 -6.16 2.25 7.61
N GLY A 66 -6.29 2.60 6.32
CA GLY A 66 -6.36 1.63 5.23
C GLY A 66 -5.13 0.72 5.18
N THR A 67 -3.94 1.28 5.38
CA THR A 67 -2.69 0.51 5.46
C THR A 67 -2.70 -0.45 6.65
N ALA A 68 -3.06 0.02 7.84
CA ALA A 68 -3.15 -0.82 9.01
C ALA A 68 -4.15 -1.98 8.84
N LEU A 69 -5.33 -1.70 8.31
CA LEU A 69 -6.36 -2.71 8.05
C LEU A 69 -5.93 -3.70 6.95
N HIS A 70 -5.26 -3.23 5.91
CA HIS A 70 -4.72 -4.09 4.85
C HIS A 70 -3.70 -5.08 5.40
N LEU A 71 -2.72 -4.59 6.17
CA LEU A 71 -1.66 -5.41 6.73
C LEU A 71 -2.19 -6.40 7.78
N THR A 72 -3.05 -5.96 8.68
CA THR A 72 -3.61 -6.84 9.73
C THR A 72 -4.60 -7.85 9.16
N GLY A 73 -5.38 -7.47 8.15
CA GLY A 73 -6.40 -8.34 7.56
C GLY A 73 -5.88 -9.30 6.50
N ARG A 74 -4.82 -8.92 5.77
CA ARG A 74 -4.30 -9.72 4.65
C ARG A 74 -2.89 -10.27 4.84
N GLY A 75 -2.06 -9.62 5.65
CA GLY A 75 -0.69 -10.05 5.95
C GLY A 75 0.31 -8.90 5.91
N MET A 76 1.27 -8.93 6.82
CA MET A 76 2.28 -7.88 7.01
C MET A 76 3.22 -7.70 5.80
N HIS A 77 3.34 -8.71 4.95
CA HIS A 77 4.19 -8.70 3.75
C HIS A 77 3.54 -8.07 2.52
N ARG A 78 2.28 -7.67 2.59
CA ARG A 78 1.47 -7.28 1.42
C ARG A 78 1.57 -5.81 1.01
N LEU A 79 2.74 -5.22 1.24
CA LEU A 79 3.16 -3.94 0.66
C LEU A 79 4.53 -4.13 0.03
N SER A 80 4.70 -3.72 -1.22
CA SER A 80 5.95 -3.96 -1.96
C SER A 80 6.22 -2.87 -2.99
N ARG A 81 7.47 -2.84 -3.46
CA ARG A 81 7.85 -2.13 -4.68
C ARG A 81 7.78 -3.06 -5.88
N CYS A 82 7.44 -2.50 -7.03
CA CYS A 82 7.43 -3.24 -8.29
C CYS A 82 8.81 -3.87 -8.55
N ALA A 83 8.82 -5.15 -8.93
CA ALA A 83 10.05 -5.88 -9.23
C ALA A 83 10.77 -5.40 -10.51
N VAL A 84 10.13 -4.58 -11.34
CA VAL A 84 10.79 -3.90 -12.45
C VAL A 84 11.57 -2.72 -11.88
N ALA A 85 12.90 -2.80 -11.91
CA ALA A 85 13.79 -1.84 -11.26
C ALA A 85 13.54 -0.39 -11.67
N GLU A 86 13.32 -0.13 -12.96
CA GLU A 86 13.03 1.23 -13.48
C GLU A 86 11.64 1.74 -13.12
N CYS A 87 10.74 0.87 -12.69
CA CYS A 87 9.41 1.26 -12.24
C CYS A 87 9.44 1.64 -10.76
N ALA A 88 9.88 0.71 -9.91
CA ALA A 88 9.97 0.83 -8.46
C ALA A 88 8.71 1.40 -7.78
N ALA A 89 7.57 1.44 -8.47
CA ALA A 89 6.30 1.92 -7.93
C ALA A 89 5.87 1.07 -6.74
N VAL A 90 5.36 1.71 -5.70
CA VAL A 90 4.84 1.03 -4.52
C VAL A 90 3.41 0.53 -4.78
N PHE A 91 3.05 -0.62 -4.22
CA PHE A 91 1.70 -1.15 -4.35
C PHE A 91 1.29 -2.00 -3.14
N ALA A 92 -0.02 -2.09 -2.91
CA ALA A 92 -0.62 -3.01 -1.97
C ALA A 92 -0.96 -4.32 -2.70
N ASP A 93 -0.44 -5.44 -2.21
CA ASP A 93 -0.75 -6.76 -2.76
C ASP A 93 -2.15 -7.19 -2.31
N THR A 94 -3.10 -7.14 -3.23
CA THR A 94 -4.48 -7.60 -3.05
C THR A 94 -4.74 -8.95 -3.68
N SER A 95 -3.71 -9.61 -4.22
CA SER A 95 -3.82 -10.92 -4.85
C SER A 95 -4.25 -12.00 -3.86
N ARG A 96 -4.87 -13.05 -4.38
CA ARG A 96 -5.31 -14.18 -3.56
C ARG A 96 -4.15 -14.88 -2.85
N THR A 97 -3.01 -14.98 -3.51
CA THR A 97 -1.84 -15.72 -3.01
C THR A 97 -0.86 -14.88 -2.18
N GLY A 98 -0.97 -13.54 -2.21
CA GLY A 98 -0.02 -12.65 -1.53
C GLY A 98 1.39 -12.66 -2.16
N ARG A 99 1.50 -12.98 -3.43
CA ARG A 99 2.77 -13.12 -4.17
C ARG A 99 2.90 -12.18 -5.35
N GLN A 100 2.15 -11.09 -5.36
CA GLN A 100 2.22 -10.09 -6.41
C GLN A 100 3.60 -9.43 -6.42
N ARG A 101 4.27 -9.43 -7.57
CA ARG A 101 5.61 -8.88 -7.75
C ARG A 101 5.63 -7.56 -8.54
N TYR A 102 4.58 -7.28 -9.28
CA TYR A 102 4.50 -6.15 -10.20
C TYR A 102 3.31 -5.27 -9.86
N CYS A 103 3.49 -3.96 -9.98
CA CYS A 103 2.42 -3.00 -9.73
C CYS A 103 1.29 -3.07 -10.77
N SER A 104 1.56 -3.65 -11.94
CA SER A 104 0.61 -3.73 -13.06
C SER A 104 0.93 -4.89 -13.98
N GLN A 105 -0.06 -5.29 -14.80
CA GLN A 105 0.12 -6.27 -15.86
C GLN A 105 1.17 -5.81 -16.89
N ARG A 106 1.24 -4.52 -17.16
CA ARG A 106 2.24 -3.94 -18.06
C ARG A 106 3.66 -4.22 -17.57
N CYS A 107 3.94 -4.06 -16.27
CA CYS A 107 5.24 -4.36 -15.70
C CYS A 107 5.54 -5.85 -15.69
N ALA A 108 4.55 -6.69 -15.40
CA ALA A 108 4.69 -8.14 -15.49
C ALA A 108 5.09 -8.60 -16.90
N ASN A 109 4.41 -8.08 -17.93
CA ASN A 109 4.72 -8.38 -19.32
C ASN A 109 6.10 -7.89 -19.74
N ARG A 110 6.49 -6.68 -19.33
CA ARG A 110 7.84 -6.12 -19.59
C ARG A 110 8.93 -7.03 -19.06
N ASP A 111 8.80 -7.47 -17.83
CA ASP A 111 9.78 -8.35 -17.21
C ASP A 111 9.80 -9.74 -17.84
N ALA A 112 8.65 -10.29 -18.21
CA ALA A 112 8.56 -11.57 -18.91
C ALA A 112 9.29 -11.54 -20.25
N VAL A 113 9.12 -10.49 -21.06
CA VAL A 113 9.85 -10.29 -22.33
C VAL A 113 11.35 -10.17 -22.09
N ARG A 114 11.76 -9.41 -21.08
CA ARG A 114 13.19 -9.24 -20.73
C ARG A 114 13.81 -10.58 -20.35
N ARG A 115 13.17 -11.35 -19.50
CA ARG A 115 13.65 -12.69 -19.09
C ARG A 115 13.71 -13.67 -20.26
N HIS A 116 12.75 -13.62 -21.16
CA HIS A 116 12.76 -14.46 -22.37
C HIS A 116 13.95 -14.14 -23.25
N ARG A 117 14.22 -12.86 -23.51
CA ARG A 117 15.39 -12.42 -24.31
C ARG A 117 16.71 -12.81 -23.65
N ALA A 118 16.83 -12.70 -22.33
CA ALA A 118 18.05 -13.05 -21.59
C ALA A 118 18.36 -14.55 -21.62
N ARG A 119 17.37 -15.43 -21.85
CA ARG A 119 17.57 -16.88 -21.99
C ARG A 119 18.17 -17.31 -23.33
N GLY A 120 18.43 -16.37 -24.25
CA GLY A 120 19.13 -16.63 -25.50
C GLY A 120 18.38 -17.60 -26.43
N VAL A 121 17.06 -17.55 -26.49
CA VAL A 121 16.29 -18.29 -27.51
C VAL A 121 16.63 -17.68 -28.86
N PRO A 122 17.29 -18.40 -29.79
CA PRO A 122 17.56 -17.88 -31.13
C PRO A 122 16.22 -17.55 -31.80
N PRO A 123 16.14 -16.50 -32.63
CA PRO A 123 14.96 -16.27 -33.42
C PRO A 123 14.67 -17.51 -34.25
N VAL A 124 13.45 -18.02 -34.16
CA VAL A 124 12.96 -19.05 -35.06
C VAL A 124 13.03 -18.46 -36.47
N ARG A 125 13.90 -19.03 -37.32
CA ARG A 125 14.01 -18.63 -38.71
C ARG A 125 12.78 -19.05 -39.48
#